data_ecf012890b03b294c96ef97f4c69dec3
#
_entry.id   ecf012890b03b294c96ef97f4c69dec3
#
_cell.length_a   1.000
_cell.length_b   1.000
_cell.length_c   1.000
_cell.angle_alpha   90.00
_cell.angle_beta   90.00
_cell.angle_gamma   90.00
#
_symmetry.space_group_name_H-M   'P 1'
#
loop_
_entity.id
_entity.type
_entity.pdbx_description
1 polymer ?
#
loop_
_entity_poly.entity_id
_entity_poly.type
_entity_poly.pdbx_seq_one_letter_code
_entity_poly.pdbx_strand_id
1 'polypeptide(L)'
;KENNVTVKDGTNVNSIMRDMMSIILEGALDQEMDEELGYSKYDYRNKETDNSRNGHSQKTMHTSYGDMEIDIPRDRKGEFEPQIVKKYQNTVTQDMEEKIISMYAKGMTTNDIESHMRELYDIEISDSTISRITDKILPIVKEWQERPLEEIYAVVFMDAIHYHVRNEGRIVKRAVYIAIGIDMEGHKDVLGMYVGQNESAKFWLSILNGLKNRGVEDILIACVDGLTGFPQAIEAVFPDTEIQQCIIHQIRNTTKFVSYKELKPLMALSLIHI
;
A
#
# COMPACT_ATOMS: atom_id res chain seq x y z
N LYS A 1 8.18 43.49 -21.00
CA LYS A 1 8.11 44.02 -19.61
C LYS A 1 8.77 42.96 -18.74
N GLU A 2 9.99 43.25 -18.27
CA GLU A 2 10.74 42.45 -17.31
C GLU A 2 9.95 42.46 -15.97
N ASN A 3 9.35 41.35 -15.60
CA ASN A 3 8.85 41.16 -14.25
C ASN A 3 10.08 40.89 -13.36
N ASN A 4 10.51 41.93 -12.63
CA ASN A 4 11.51 41.80 -11.56
C ASN A 4 10.86 40.97 -10.41
N VAL A 5 10.93 39.66 -10.50
CA VAL A 5 10.51 38.76 -9.41
C VAL A 5 11.64 38.70 -8.39
N THR A 6 11.44 39.39 -7.26
CA THR A 6 12.39 39.36 -6.15
C THR A 6 12.04 38.16 -5.28
N VAL A 7 12.85 37.10 -5.32
CA VAL A 7 12.70 35.94 -4.42
C VAL A 7 13.07 36.37 -3.01
N LYS A 8 12.07 36.44 -2.11
CA LYS A 8 12.25 36.88 -0.71
C LYS A 8 12.22 35.75 0.29
N ASP A 9 11.59 34.60 -0.06
CA ASP A 9 11.44 33.41 0.80
C ASP A 9 11.13 32.15 -0.04
N GLY A 10 11.07 30.98 0.61
CA GLY A 10 10.77 29.71 -0.05
C GLY A 10 9.34 29.62 -0.65
N THR A 11 8.39 30.42 -0.16
CA THR A 11 7.01 30.47 -0.68
C THR A 11 7.00 31.06 -2.08
N ASN A 12 7.82 32.09 -2.34
CA ASN A 12 7.95 32.69 -3.66
C ASN A 12 8.60 31.70 -4.66
N VAL A 13 9.52 30.84 -4.21
CA VAL A 13 10.13 29.81 -5.08
C VAL A 13 9.09 28.79 -5.52
N ASN A 14 8.25 28.31 -4.59
CA ASN A 14 7.20 27.35 -4.93
C ASN A 14 6.18 27.93 -5.91
N SER A 15 5.77 29.19 -5.74
CA SER A 15 4.90 29.87 -6.69
C SER A 15 5.52 29.95 -8.08
N ILE A 16 6.77 30.38 -8.18
CA ILE A 16 7.50 30.45 -9.46
C ILE A 16 7.58 29.07 -10.12
N MET A 17 7.88 28.02 -9.34
CA MET A 17 7.96 26.65 -9.87
C MET A 17 6.62 26.18 -10.40
N ARG A 18 5.51 26.46 -9.70
CA ARG A 18 4.14 26.16 -10.19
C ARG A 18 3.85 26.88 -11.52
N ASP A 19 4.11 28.20 -11.58
CA ASP A 19 3.86 29.01 -12.76
C ASP A 19 4.72 28.52 -13.96
N MET A 20 5.96 28.15 -13.73
CA MET A 20 6.81 27.57 -14.78
C MET A 20 6.29 26.20 -15.24
N MET A 21 5.87 25.33 -14.31
CA MET A 21 5.34 24.02 -14.63
C MET A 21 4.03 24.11 -15.41
N SER A 22 3.10 25.03 -15.05
CA SER A 22 1.86 25.23 -15.79
C SER A 22 2.13 25.64 -17.24
N ILE A 23 3.01 26.62 -17.46
CA ILE A 23 3.38 27.11 -18.79
C ILE A 23 3.97 25.98 -19.65
N ILE A 24 4.86 25.15 -19.08
CA ILE A 24 5.48 24.02 -19.79
C ILE A 24 4.44 22.97 -20.16
N LEU A 25 3.57 22.60 -19.22
CA LEU A 25 2.54 21.59 -19.44
C LEU A 25 1.48 22.05 -20.45
N GLU A 26 1.01 23.28 -20.34
CA GLU A 26 0.06 23.86 -21.28
C GLU A 26 0.65 23.95 -22.69
N GLY A 27 1.92 24.36 -22.81
CA GLY A 27 2.61 24.38 -24.09
C GLY A 27 2.75 22.98 -24.71
N ALA A 28 3.07 21.97 -23.90
CA ALA A 28 3.16 20.60 -24.38
C ALA A 28 1.79 20.01 -24.76
N LEU A 29 0.73 20.34 -24.01
CA LEU A 29 -0.65 19.94 -24.33
C LEU A 29 -1.16 20.60 -25.62
N ASP A 30 -0.82 21.88 -25.85
CA ASP A 30 -1.15 22.56 -27.10
C ASP A 30 -0.40 21.93 -28.28
N GLN A 31 0.84 21.49 -28.11
CA GLN A 31 1.59 20.76 -29.12
C GLN A 31 0.98 19.39 -29.42
N GLU A 32 0.59 18.60 -28.41
CA GLU A 32 -0.16 17.34 -28.61
C GLU A 32 -1.44 17.57 -29.44
N MET A 33 -2.16 18.65 -29.14
CA MET A 33 -3.36 19.02 -29.89
C MET A 33 -3.03 19.41 -31.35
N ASP A 34 -1.91 20.10 -31.59
CA ASP A 34 -1.45 20.43 -32.93
C ASP A 34 -1.13 19.17 -33.74
N GLU A 35 -0.44 18.22 -33.13
CA GLU A 35 -0.09 16.94 -33.72
C GLU A 35 -1.34 16.09 -34.05
N GLU A 36 -2.29 16.00 -33.12
CA GLU A 36 -3.53 15.23 -33.28
C GLU A 36 -4.44 15.83 -34.39
N LEU A 37 -4.56 17.15 -34.43
CA LEU A 37 -5.39 17.83 -35.41
C LEU A 37 -4.68 18.05 -36.76
N GLY A 38 -3.36 17.90 -36.82
CA GLY A 38 -2.56 18.11 -38.04
C GLY A 38 -2.39 19.57 -38.41
N TYR A 39 -2.76 20.53 -37.56
CA TYR A 39 -2.56 21.97 -37.80
C TYR A 39 -2.33 22.73 -36.51
N SER A 40 -1.47 23.77 -36.55
CA SER A 40 -1.19 24.62 -35.40
C SER A 40 -2.26 25.68 -35.17
N LYS A 41 -2.29 26.23 -33.96
CA LYS A 41 -3.23 27.30 -33.56
C LYS A 41 -3.11 28.47 -34.54
N TYR A 42 -4.25 28.90 -35.09
CA TYR A 42 -4.39 29.95 -36.13
C TYR A 42 -3.98 29.58 -37.57
N ASP A 43 -3.45 28.38 -37.84
CA ASP A 43 -3.10 27.93 -39.20
C ASP A 43 -4.29 27.20 -39.85
N TYR A 44 -5.32 27.93 -40.18
CA TYR A 44 -6.52 27.39 -40.84
C TYR A 44 -6.30 27.04 -42.30
N ARG A 45 -5.20 27.49 -42.92
CA ARG A 45 -4.90 27.25 -44.34
C ARG A 45 -4.45 25.82 -44.60
N ASN A 46 -3.77 25.22 -43.62
CA ASN A 46 -3.24 23.88 -43.70
C ASN A 46 -4.15 22.86 -42.99
N LYS A 47 -5.37 23.25 -42.62
CA LYS A 47 -6.30 22.40 -41.94
C LYS A 47 -6.90 21.36 -42.88
N GLU A 48 -6.52 20.09 -42.75
CA GLU A 48 -7.01 18.95 -43.51
C GLU A 48 -8.10 18.14 -42.79
N THR A 49 -8.27 18.35 -41.44
CA THR A 49 -9.26 17.65 -40.61
C THR A 49 -10.60 18.39 -40.55
N ASP A 50 -11.68 17.65 -40.39
CA ASP A 50 -13.02 18.18 -40.10
C ASP A 50 -13.24 18.51 -38.63
N ASN A 51 -12.30 18.13 -37.74
CA ASN A 51 -12.29 18.48 -36.30
C ASN A 51 -11.69 19.88 -36.07
N SER A 52 -11.96 20.49 -34.95
CA SER A 52 -11.50 21.86 -34.61
C SER A 52 -11.24 21.99 -33.14
N ARG A 53 -10.34 22.90 -32.76
CA ARG A 53 -10.15 23.33 -31.37
C ARG A 53 -11.44 23.90 -30.79
N ASN A 54 -11.73 23.62 -29.53
CA ASN A 54 -12.95 24.04 -28.84
C ASN A 54 -12.63 24.62 -27.43
N GLY A 55 -11.67 25.52 -27.38
CA GLY A 55 -11.25 26.14 -26.12
C GLY A 55 -10.49 25.17 -25.19
N HIS A 56 -10.49 25.50 -23.91
CA HIS A 56 -9.77 24.76 -22.86
C HIS A 56 -10.74 24.40 -21.72
N SER A 57 -10.35 23.44 -20.92
CA SER A 57 -10.98 23.14 -19.62
C SER A 57 -9.95 23.25 -18.53
N GLN A 58 -10.31 23.90 -17.41
CA GLN A 58 -9.43 23.99 -16.25
C GLN A 58 -9.36 22.69 -15.49
N LYS A 59 -8.18 22.36 -15.03
CA LYS A 59 -7.92 21.20 -14.18
C LYS A 59 -6.88 21.54 -13.13
N THR A 60 -7.20 21.21 -11.87
CA THR A 60 -6.24 21.33 -10.78
C THR A 60 -5.34 20.12 -10.74
N MET A 61 -4.02 20.36 -10.72
CA MET A 61 -3.00 19.35 -10.60
C MET A 61 -2.24 19.53 -9.28
N HIS A 62 -2.12 18.46 -8.53
CA HIS A 62 -1.37 18.45 -7.27
C HIS A 62 0.13 18.21 -7.54
N THR A 63 0.97 19.11 -7.07
CA THR A 63 2.43 19.04 -7.28
C THR A 63 3.16 19.08 -5.93
N SER A 64 4.45 18.74 -5.91
CA SER A 64 5.30 18.92 -4.72
C SER A 64 5.51 20.39 -4.32
N TYR A 65 5.05 21.34 -5.15
CA TYR A 65 5.12 22.79 -4.92
C TYR A 65 3.75 23.42 -4.59
N GLY A 66 2.70 22.57 -4.37
CA GLY A 66 1.33 22.96 -4.11
C GLY A 66 0.41 22.73 -5.31
N ASP A 67 -0.85 23.12 -5.16
CA ASP A 67 -1.87 22.98 -6.20
C ASP A 67 -1.62 23.97 -7.34
N MET A 68 -1.78 23.47 -8.56
CA MET A 68 -1.55 24.22 -9.80
C MET A 68 -2.74 24.03 -10.72
N GLU A 69 -3.31 25.12 -11.22
CA GLU A 69 -4.32 25.06 -12.28
C GLU A 69 -3.64 25.04 -13.65
N ILE A 70 -4.13 24.17 -14.53
CA ILE A 70 -3.70 24.07 -15.92
C ILE A 70 -4.90 24.11 -16.86
N ASP A 71 -4.70 24.69 -18.02
CA ASP A 71 -5.67 24.77 -19.11
C ASP A 71 -5.44 23.62 -20.10
N ILE A 72 -6.34 22.62 -20.11
CA ILE A 72 -6.30 21.48 -21.02
C ILE A 72 -7.07 21.80 -22.28
N PRO A 73 -6.44 21.77 -23.48
CA PRO A 73 -7.12 22.03 -24.74
C PRO A 73 -8.17 20.96 -25.04
N ARG A 74 -9.24 21.35 -25.71
CA ARG A 74 -10.33 20.48 -26.13
C ARG A 74 -10.58 20.66 -27.62
N ASP A 75 -10.98 19.56 -28.26
CA ASP A 75 -11.48 19.55 -29.63
C ASP A 75 -13.03 19.56 -29.66
N ARG A 76 -13.61 19.84 -30.81
CA ARG A 76 -15.06 19.93 -30.99
C ARG A 76 -15.75 18.58 -30.98
N LYS A 77 -15.07 17.52 -31.42
CA LYS A 77 -15.61 16.16 -31.47
C LYS A 77 -15.41 15.39 -30.15
N GLY A 78 -14.51 15.85 -29.27
CA GLY A 78 -14.17 15.18 -28.02
C GLY A 78 -13.34 13.91 -28.21
N GLU A 79 -12.60 13.83 -29.30
CA GLU A 79 -11.74 12.70 -29.69
C GLU A 79 -10.32 12.85 -29.10
N PHE A 80 -9.89 14.07 -28.82
CA PHE A 80 -8.57 14.34 -28.24
C PHE A 80 -8.43 13.80 -26.83
N GLU A 81 -7.50 12.88 -26.63
CA GLU A 81 -7.11 12.33 -25.34
C GLU A 81 -5.64 12.65 -25.02
N PRO A 82 -5.35 13.70 -24.24
CA PRO A 82 -3.99 14.10 -23.92
C PRO A 82 -3.25 12.98 -23.16
N GLN A 83 -2.02 12.71 -23.59
CA GLN A 83 -1.14 11.70 -22.99
C GLN A 83 -0.30 12.27 -21.86
N ILE A 84 0.12 13.53 -21.98
CA ILE A 84 0.93 14.24 -20.98
C ILE A 84 0.16 14.40 -19.66
N VAL A 85 -1.14 14.72 -19.75
CA VAL A 85 -2.03 14.82 -18.59
C VAL A 85 -3.31 14.01 -18.84
N LYS A 86 -3.33 12.77 -18.42
CA LYS A 86 -4.45 11.86 -18.65
C LYS A 86 -5.73 12.36 -17.95
N LYS A 87 -6.90 11.98 -18.50
CA LYS A 87 -8.23 12.46 -18.08
C LYS A 87 -8.49 12.43 -16.57
N TYR A 88 -8.01 11.42 -15.85
CA TYR A 88 -8.22 11.25 -14.41
C TYR A 88 -6.95 11.43 -13.56
N GLN A 89 -5.88 11.94 -14.15
CA GLN A 89 -4.63 12.19 -13.46
C GLN A 89 -4.70 13.56 -12.76
N ASN A 90 -4.68 13.58 -11.44
CA ASN A 90 -4.71 14.81 -10.64
C ASN A 90 -3.35 15.13 -10.00
N THR A 91 -2.36 14.28 -10.17
CA THR A 91 -1.01 14.46 -9.63
C THR A 91 0.01 14.55 -10.76
N VAL A 92 0.87 15.56 -10.72
CA VAL A 92 1.90 15.79 -11.75
C VAL A 92 3.09 14.87 -11.59
N THR A 93 3.35 14.38 -10.38
CA THR A 93 4.58 13.63 -10.08
C THR A 93 4.28 12.29 -9.41
N GLN A 94 4.91 11.24 -9.93
CA GLN A 94 5.01 9.91 -9.31
C GLN A 94 5.55 10.03 -7.86
N ASP A 95 6.44 10.97 -7.60
CA ASP A 95 7.00 11.31 -6.28
C ASP A 95 5.93 11.59 -5.21
N MET A 96 4.81 12.24 -5.58
CA MET A 96 3.71 12.53 -4.66
C MET A 96 2.95 11.27 -4.27
N GLU A 97 2.65 10.41 -5.23
CA GLU A 97 2.00 9.12 -4.96
C GLU A 97 2.88 8.24 -4.08
N GLU A 98 4.19 8.20 -4.34
CA GLU A 98 5.16 7.46 -3.54
C GLU A 98 5.24 7.98 -2.10
N LYS A 99 5.15 9.30 -1.88
CA LYS A 99 5.08 9.90 -0.54
C LYS A 99 3.80 9.49 0.20
N ILE A 100 2.64 9.53 -0.45
CA ILE A 100 1.36 9.11 0.12
C ILE A 100 1.43 7.62 0.49
N ILE A 101 1.92 6.78 -0.40
CA ILE A 101 2.12 5.35 -0.17
C ILE A 101 3.07 5.11 1.01
N SER A 102 4.17 5.86 1.09
CA SER A 102 5.13 5.75 2.20
C SER A 102 4.52 6.14 3.55
N MET A 103 3.70 7.20 3.61
CA MET A 103 3.00 7.60 4.82
C MET A 103 1.97 6.54 5.24
N TYR A 104 1.22 5.99 4.30
CA TYR A 104 0.26 4.91 4.55
C TYR A 104 0.96 3.65 5.07
N ALA A 105 2.08 3.25 4.46
CA ALA A 105 2.90 2.12 4.90
C ALA A 105 3.48 2.30 6.32
N LYS A 106 3.65 3.54 6.77
CA LYS A 106 4.05 3.86 8.17
C LYS A 106 2.88 3.84 9.15
N GLY A 107 1.67 3.52 8.70
CA GLY A 107 0.48 3.37 9.55
C GLY A 107 -0.35 4.64 9.70
N MET A 108 -0.12 5.68 8.91
CA MET A 108 -0.99 6.86 8.90
C MET A 108 -2.36 6.50 8.28
N THR A 109 -3.43 7.03 8.86
CA THR A 109 -4.77 6.91 8.26
C THR A 109 -4.89 7.85 7.06
N THR A 110 -5.88 7.61 6.19
CA THR A 110 -6.15 8.49 5.05
C THR A 110 -6.42 9.93 5.49
N ASN A 111 -7.13 10.14 6.61
CA ASN A 111 -7.36 11.46 7.19
C ASN A 111 -6.08 12.13 7.72
N ASP A 112 -5.20 11.35 8.35
CA ASP A 112 -3.90 11.87 8.81
C ASP A 112 -3.03 12.29 7.63
N ILE A 113 -3.04 11.50 6.55
CA ILE A 113 -2.33 11.81 5.30
C ILE A 113 -2.90 13.08 4.67
N GLU A 114 -4.23 13.23 4.59
CA GLU A 114 -4.89 14.45 4.09
C GLU A 114 -4.43 15.68 4.88
N SER A 115 -4.49 15.60 6.22
CA SER A 115 -4.05 16.69 7.10
C SER A 115 -2.58 17.03 6.92
N HIS A 116 -1.74 16.01 6.84
CA HIS A 116 -0.30 16.14 6.66
C HIS A 116 0.08 16.76 5.29
N MET A 117 -0.61 16.35 4.22
CA MET A 117 -0.43 16.90 2.89
C MET A 117 -0.82 18.39 2.84
N ARG A 118 -1.91 18.76 3.51
CA ARG A 118 -2.34 20.16 3.62
C ARG A 118 -1.35 21.00 4.42
N GLU A 119 -0.89 20.50 5.57
CA GLU A 119 0.00 21.25 6.46
C GLU A 119 1.40 21.46 5.90
N LEU A 120 2.00 20.44 5.27
CA LEU A 120 3.39 20.48 4.83
C LEU A 120 3.57 20.89 3.37
N TYR A 121 2.59 20.59 2.52
CA TYR A 121 2.71 20.78 1.07
C TYR A 121 1.70 21.77 0.51
N ASP A 122 0.78 22.29 1.36
CA ASP A 122 -0.32 23.17 0.92
C ASP A 122 -1.15 22.56 -0.22
N ILE A 123 -1.45 21.27 -0.09
CA ILE A 123 -2.14 20.47 -1.09
C ILE A 123 -3.43 19.94 -0.50
N GLU A 124 -4.55 20.17 -1.19
CA GLU A 124 -5.85 19.59 -0.85
C GLU A 124 -6.08 18.30 -1.62
N ILE A 125 -5.90 17.17 -0.97
CA ILE A 125 -6.19 15.85 -1.52
C ILE A 125 -7.32 15.23 -0.71
N SER A 126 -8.37 14.78 -1.39
CA SER A 126 -9.50 14.12 -0.72
C SER A 126 -9.11 12.71 -0.23
N ASP A 127 -9.75 12.26 0.87
CA ASP A 127 -9.66 10.90 1.40
C ASP A 127 -9.86 9.82 0.33
N SER A 128 -10.82 10.02 -0.58
CA SER A 128 -11.08 9.12 -1.71
C SER A 128 -9.92 9.05 -2.71
N THR A 129 -9.21 10.15 -2.94
CA THR A 129 -8.02 10.17 -3.81
C THR A 129 -6.87 9.43 -3.15
N ILE A 130 -6.65 9.63 -1.85
CA ILE A 130 -5.64 8.92 -1.07
C ILE A 130 -5.93 7.41 -1.09
N SER A 131 -7.18 7.01 -0.85
CA SER A 131 -7.61 5.61 -0.92
C SER A 131 -7.31 4.99 -2.28
N ARG A 132 -7.62 5.69 -3.37
CA ARG A 132 -7.31 5.21 -4.74
C ARG A 132 -5.80 5.08 -5.02
N ILE A 133 -4.98 5.98 -4.45
CA ILE A 133 -3.52 5.89 -4.58
C ILE A 133 -2.99 4.69 -3.80
N THR A 134 -3.47 4.48 -2.57
CA THR A 134 -3.05 3.34 -1.75
C THR A 134 -3.50 2.00 -2.33
N ASP A 135 -4.64 1.96 -3.02
CA ASP A 135 -5.13 0.75 -3.70
C ASP A 135 -4.18 0.27 -4.83
N LYS A 136 -3.33 1.15 -5.37
CA LYS A 136 -2.30 0.78 -6.36
C LYS A 136 -1.27 -0.22 -5.81
N ILE A 137 -1.15 -0.33 -4.49
CA ILE A 137 -0.26 -1.31 -3.84
C ILE A 137 -0.84 -2.73 -3.91
N LEU A 138 -2.16 -2.88 -4.00
CA LEU A 138 -2.82 -4.19 -3.89
C LEU A 138 -2.28 -5.24 -4.90
N PRO A 139 -2.03 -4.91 -6.19
CA PRO A 139 -1.43 -5.86 -7.12
C PRO A 139 -0.04 -6.32 -6.68
N ILE A 140 0.79 -5.39 -6.17
CA ILE A 140 2.16 -5.68 -5.69
C ILE A 140 2.11 -6.58 -4.45
N VAL A 141 1.19 -6.27 -3.52
CA VAL A 141 0.97 -7.11 -2.33
C VAL A 141 0.52 -8.51 -2.72
N LYS A 142 -0.37 -8.62 -3.72
CA LYS A 142 -0.84 -9.91 -4.21
C LYS A 142 0.28 -10.72 -4.86
N GLU A 143 1.09 -10.10 -5.72
CA GLU A 143 2.25 -10.73 -6.34
C GLU A 143 3.25 -11.22 -5.28
N TRP A 144 3.54 -10.37 -4.27
CA TRP A 144 4.39 -10.76 -3.15
C TRP A 144 3.79 -11.93 -2.35
N GLN A 145 2.49 -11.93 -2.10
CA GLN A 145 1.80 -12.98 -1.37
C GLN A 145 1.78 -14.32 -2.12
N GLU A 146 1.76 -14.28 -3.46
CA GLU A 146 1.71 -15.45 -4.34
C GLU A 146 3.10 -15.91 -4.83
N ARG A 147 4.18 -15.19 -4.45
CA ARG A 147 5.53 -15.52 -4.91
C ARG A 147 5.95 -16.95 -4.54
N PRO A 148 6.81 -17.60 -5.35
CA PRO A 148 7.46 -18.87 -4.97
C PRO A 148 8.21 -18.73 -3.65
N LEU A 149 8.28 -19.83 -2.91
CA LEU A 149 9.00 -19.94 -1.63
C LEU A 149 10.13 -20.98 -1.78
N GLU A 150 11.03 -21.01 -0.77
CA GLU A 150 12.05 -22.05 -0.68
C GLU A 150 11.41 -23.43 -0.43
N GLU A 151 12.05 -24.48 -0.90
CA GLU A 151 11.56 -25.85 -0.78
C GLU A 151 11.55 -26.33 0.68
N ILE A 152 12.54 -25.91 1.48
CA ILE A 152 12.72 -26.36 2.87
C ILE A 152 12.91 -25.18 3.81
N TYR A 153 12.18 -25.17 4.93
CA TYR A 153 12.37 -24.24 6.03
C TYR A 153 12.79 -24.96 7.30
N ALA A 154 13.88 -24.51 7.92
CA ALA A 154 14.35 -25.05 9.21
C ALA A 154 13.33 -24.81 10.32
N VAL A 155 12.74 -23.60 10.39
CA VAL A 155 11.71 -23.24 11.38
C VAL A 155 10.66 -22.38 10.73
N VAL A 156 9.38 -22.66 11.00
CA VAL A 156 8.26 -21.77 10.64
C VAL A 156 7.48 -21.40 11.89
N PHE A 157 7.41 -20.09 12.15
CA PHE A 157 6.55 -19.52 13.21
C PHE A 157 5.20 -19.15 12.62
N MET A 158 4.13 -19.57 13.29
CA MET A 158 2.76 -19.28 12.89
C MET A 158 1.99 -18.73 14.09
N ASP A 159 1.46 -17.53 13.95
CA ASP A 159 0.72 -16.82 15.01
C ASP A 159 -0.37 -15.94 14.41
N ALA A 160 -1.36 -15.57 15.21
CA ALA A 160 -2.45 -14.71 14.80
C ALA A 160 -2.60 -13.50 15.71
N ILE A 161 -2.56 -12.32 15.12
CA ILE A 161 -2.79 -11.05 15.82
C ILE A 161 -4.25 -10.63 15.64
N HIS A 162 -4.94 -10.43 16.75
CA HIS A 162 -6.33 -9.99 16.76
C HIS A 162 -6.46 -8.47 16.87
N TYR A 163 -7.34 -7.88 16.07
CA TYR A 163 -7.60 -6.45 16.05
C TYR A 163 -9.07 -6.15 15.78
N HIS A 164 -9.47 -4.92 16.03
CA HIS A 164 -10.83 -4.47 15.80
C HIS A 164 -10.86 -3.52 14.60
N VAL A 165 -11.76 -3.79 13.65
CA VAL A 165 -11.98 -2.93 12.47
C VAL A 165 -13.43 -2.47 12.43
N ARG A 166 -13.64 -1.28 11.90
CA ARG A 166 -14.98 -0.79 11.59
C ARG A 166 -15.38 -1.35 10.21
N ASN A 167 -16.44 -2.14 10.18
CA ASN A 167 -17.01 -2.67 8.96
C ASN A 167 -18.51 -2.38 8.94
N GLU A 168 -19.00 -1.70 7.91
CA GLU A 168 -20.43 -1.31 7.77
C GLU A 168 -21.01 -0.65 9.03
N GLY A 169 -20.25 0.26 9.63
CA GLY A 169 -20.66 0.99 10.84
C GLY A 169 -20.57 0.19 12.16
N ARG A 170 -20.18 -1.09 12.12
CA ARG A 170 -20.02 -1.95 13.30
C ARG A 170 -18.54 -2.25 13.55
N ILE A 171 -18.17 -2.36 14.83
CA ILE A 171 -16.84 -2.83 15.22
C ILE A 171 -16.85 -4.35 15.21
N VAL A 172 -16.03 -4.95 14.33
CA VAL A 172 -15.85 -6.40 14.23
C VAL A 172 -14.43 -6.81 14.57
N LYS A 173 -14.26 -7.95 15.24
CA LYS A 173 -12.95 -8.52 15.50
C LYS A 173 -12.46 -9.25 14.25
N ARG A 174 -11.21 -9.03 13.87
CA ARG A 174 -10.51 -9.71 12.78
C ARG A 174 -9.18 -10.25 13.30
N ALA A 175 -8.62 -11.21 12.61
CA ALA A 175 -7.30 -11.75 12.86
C ALA A 175 -6.42 -11.59 11.64
N VAL A 176 -5.16 -11.21 11.85
CA VAL A 176 -4.08 -11.33 10.85
C VAL A 176 -3.26 -12.54 11.23
N TYR A 177 -3.22 -13.50 10.35
CA TYR A 177 -2.41 -14.72 10.45
C TYR A 177 -1.08 -14.44 9.77
N ILE A 178 0.01 -14.72 10.45
CA ILE A 178 1.36 -14.46 9.97
C ILE A 178 2.15 -15.76 10.01
N ALA A 179 2.78 -16.10 8.89
CA ALA A 179 3.75 -17.18 8.80
C ALA A 179 5.12 -16.59 8.52
N ILE A 180 6.11 -16.87 9.38
CA ILE A 180 7.49 -16.41 9.26
C ILE A 180 8.37 -17.65 9.20
N GLY A 181 9.15 -17.80 8.10
CA GLY A 181 10.11 -18.89 7.93
C GLY A 181 11.54 -18.45 8.25
N ILE A 182 12.33 -19.43 8.69
CA ILE A 182 13.80 -19.37 8.69
C ILE A 182 14.26 -20.45 7.73
N ASP A 183 14.97 -20.05 6.68
CA ASP A 183 15.53 -20.98 5.70
C ASP A 183 16.70 -21.81 6.26
N MET A 184 17.28 -22.67 5.45
CA MET A 184 18.40 -23.52 5.87
C MET A 184 19.71 -22.74 6.07
N GLU A 185 19.81 -21.52 5.54
CA GLU A 185 20.94 -20.59 5.71
C GLU A 185 20.77 -19.68 6.94
N GLY A 186 19.59 -19.72 7.60
CA GLY A 186 19.27 -18.90 8.78
C GLY A 186 18.66 -17.53 8.47
N HIS A 187 18.31 -17.25 7.21
CA HIS A 187 17.63 -16.01 6.86
C HIS A 187 16.15 -16.08 7.22
N LYS A 188 15.65 -14.97 7.73
CA LYS A 188 14.24 -14.83 8.09
C LYS A 188 13.44 -14.23 6.94
N ASP A 189 12.35 -14.88 6.56
CA ASP A 189 11.40 -14.39 5.56
C ASP A 189 9.96 -14.44 6.08
N VAL A 190 9.13 -13.47 5.65
CA VAL A 190 7.69 -13.49 5.91
C VAL A 190 7.01 -14.25 4.78
N LEU A 191 6.59 -15.49 5.06
CA LEU A 191 6.01 -16.39 4.05
C LEU A 191 4.62 -15.94 3.58
N GLY A 192 3.88 -15.26 4.46
CA GLY A 192 2.59 -14.69 4.11
C GLY A 192 1.89 -14.05 5.29
N MET A 193 0.92 -13.17 4.96
CA MET A 193 0.00 -12.54 5.90
C MET A 193 -1.42 -12.69 5.37
N TYR A 194 -2.33 -13.23 6.19
CA TYR A 194 -3.70 -13.56 5.77
C TYR A 194 -4.70 -12.95 6.73
N VAL A 195 -5.75 -12.32 6.23
CA VAL A 195 -6.80 -11.71 7.04
C VAL A 195 -7.99 -12.66 7.10
N GLY A 196 -8.41 -13.01 8.33
CA GLY A 196 -9.56 -13.88 8.57
C GLY A 196 -10.52 -13.33 9.63
N GLN A 197 -11.70 -13.96 9.71
CA GLN A 197 -12.70 -13.53 10.69
C GLN A 197 -12.41 -14.12 12.08
N ASN A 198 -12.11 -15.42 12.14
CA ASN A 198 -11.86 -16.16 13.37
C ASN A 198 -10.69 -17.11 13.18
N GLU A 199 -9.88 -17.24 14.22
CA GLU A 199 -8.83 -18.24 14.26
C GLU A 199 -9.42 -19.64 14.30
N SER A 200 -9.05 -20.47 13.35
CA SER A 200 -9.50 -21.86 13.26
C SER A 200 -8.46 -22.76 12.61
N ALA A 201 -8.40 -24.02 13.03
CA ALA A 201 -7.54 -25.02 12.40
C ALA A 201 -7.81 -25.18 10.90
N LYS A 202 -9.08 -25.03 10.46
CA LYS A 202 -9.44 -25.05 9.04
C LYS A 202 -8.81 -23.92 8.24
N PHE A 203 -8.73 -22.73 8.82
CA PHE A 203 -8.09 -21.59 8.14
C PHE A 203 -6.58 -21.79 8.06
N TRP A 204 -5.96 -22.26 9.14
CA TRP A 204 -4.55 -22.65 9.13
C TRP A 204 -4.24 -23.74 8.12
N LEU A 205 -5.11 -24.75 7.99
CA LEU A 205 -4.97 -25.77 6.95
C LEU A 205 -4.94 -25.15 5.54
N SER A 206 -5.76 -24.13 5.28
CA SER A 206 -5.75 -23.44 3.99
C SER A 206 -4.45 -22.65 3.75
N ILE A 207 -3.87 -22.04 4.82
CA ILE A 207 -2.59 -21.35 4.76
C ILE A 207 -1.46 -22.34 4.45
N LEU A 208 -1.41 -23.48 5.18
CA LEU A 208 -0.40 -24.52 4.98
C LEU A 208 -0.42 -25.09 3.56
N ASN A 209 -1.61 -25.38 3.02
CA ASN A 209 -1.76 -25.77 1.62
C ASN A 209 -1.30 -24.66 0.66
N GLY A 210 -1.56 -23.40 1.01
CA GLY A 210 -1.04 -22.25 0.25
C GLY A 210 0.50 -22.20 0.21
N LEU A 211 1.17 -22.47 1.33
CA LEU A 211 2.64 -22.56 1.38
C LEU A 211 3.14 -23.71 0.50
N LYS A 212 2.51 -24.90 0.58
CA LYS A 212 2.84 -26.05 -0.26
C LYS A 212 2.68 -25.76 -1.75
N ASN A 213 1.59 -25.10 -2.14
CA ASN A 213 1.34 -24.72 -3.54
C ASN A 213 2.35 -23.69 -4.07
N ARG A 214 3.03 -22.97 -3.19
CA ARG A 214 4.07 -21.98 -3.51
C ARG A 214 5.48 -22.58 -3.49
N GLY A 215 5.62 -23.89 -3.33
CA GLY A 215 6.88 -24.62 -3.47
C GLY A 215 7.46 -25.18 -2.17
N VAL A 216 6.85 -24.91 -0.99
CA VAL A 216 7.34 -25.49 0.27
C VAL A 216 7.08 -27.00 0.26
N GLU A 217 8.14 -27.80 0.27
CA GLU A 217 8.07 -29.26 0.33
C GLU A 217 8.11 -29.78 1.76
N ASP A 218 8.94 -29.14 2.62
CA ASP A 218 9.13 -29.57 4.00
C ASP A 218 9.36 -28.39 4.98
N ILE A 219 8.94 -28.60 6.23
CA ILE A 219 9.18 -27.71 7.38
C ILE A 219 9.71 -28.58 8.51
N LEU A 220 10.98 -28.36 8.93
CA LEU A 220 11.56 -29.21 9.96
C LEU A 220 10.91 -28.96 11.32
N ILE A 221 10.70 -27.71 11.72
CA ILE A 221 10.08 -27.34 13.00
C ILE A 221 8.99 -26.28 12.77
N ALA A 222 7.75 -26.57 13.20
CA ALA A 222 6.66 -25.60 13.22
C ALA A 222 6.42 -25.09 14.65
N CYS A 223 6.63 -23.80 14.87
CA CYS A 223 6.34 -23.13 16.14
C CYS A 223 4.95 -22.52 16.11
N VAL A 224 4.03 -23.06 16.92
CA VAL A 224 2.61 -22.68 16.90
C VAL A 224 2.07 -22.41 18.32
N ASP A 225 0.94 -21.74 18.40
CA ASP A 225 0.21 -21.63 19.67
C ASP A 225 -0.53 -22.93 20.02
N GLY A 226 -1.19 -22.94 21.17
CA GLY A 226 -1.95 -24.10 21.65
C GLY A 226 -3.36 -24.22 21.03
N LEU A 227 -3.62 -23.76 19.81
CA LEU A 227 -4.93 -23.86 19.15
C LEU A 227 -5.28 -25.32 18.89
N THR A 228 -6.49 -25.72 19.34
CA THR A 228 -6.99 -27.07 19.13
C THR A 228 -7.13 -27.39 17.64
N GLY A 229 -6.59 -28.53 17.20
CA GLY A 229 -6.62 -28.97 15.81
C GLY A 229 -5.52 -28.38 14.92
N PHE A 230 -4.66 -27.52 15.44
CA PHE A 230 -3.54 -26.97 14.68
C PHE A 230 -2.46 -28.04 14.38
N PRO A 231 -2.04 -28.88 15.35
CA PRO A 231 -1.13 -29.99 15.07
C PRO A 231 -1.64 -30.91 13.95
N GLN A 232 -2.90 -31.27 13.98
CA GLN A 232 -3.51 -32.13 12.96
C GLN A 232 -3.53 -31.48 11.57
N ALA A 233 -3.70 -30.14 11.52
CA ALA A 233 -3.62 -29.40 10.26
C ALA A 233 -2.19 -29.40 9.68
N ILE A 234 -1.16 -29.30 10.54
CA ILE A 234 0.24 -29.37 10.12
C ILE A 234 0.58 -30.79 9.63
N GLU A 235 0.29 -31.80 10.41
CA GLU A 235 0.53 -33.22 10.08
C GLU A 235 -0.14 -33.64 8.76
N ALA A 236 -1.31 -33.07 8.45
CA ALA A 236 -2.03 -33.36 7.20
C ALA A 236 -1.31 -32.82 5.94
N VAL A 237 -0.51 -31.74 6.05
CA VAL A 237 0.17 -31.10 4.92
C VAL A 237 1.66 -31.40 4.91
N PHE A 238 2.28 -31.39 6.09
CA PHE A 238 3.71 -31.62 6.33
C PHE A 238 3.86 -32.68 7.43
N PRO A 239 3.77 -33.98 7.08
CA PRO A 239 3.69 -35.07 8.06
C PRO A 239 4.97 -35.30 8.88
N ASP A 240 6.12 -34.88 8.36
CA ASP A 240 7.44 -35.09 9.00
C ASP A 240 7.85 -33.90 9.88
N THR A 241 7.00 -32.86 9.99
CA THR A 241 7.27 -31.64 10.76
C THR A 241 7.19 -31.89 12.25
N GLU A 242 8.27 -31.53 12.98
CA GLU A 242 8.26 -31.48 14.44
C GLU A 242 7.48 -30.23 14.93
N ILE A 243 6.52 -30.43 15.84
CA ILE A 243 5.66 -29.35 16.33
C ILE A 243 6.15 -28.85 17.67
N GLN A 244 6.63 -27.61 17.71
CA GLN A 244 7.01 -26.89 18.93
C GLN A 244 5.88 -25.95 19.37
N GLN A 245 5.32 -26.20 20.54
CA GLN A 245 4.38 -25.23 21.10
C GLN A 245 5.07 -23.95 21.58
N CYS A 246 4.45 -22.81 21.29
CA CYS A 246 4.98 -21.50 21.68
C CYS A 246 5.07 -21.36 23.21
N ILE A 247 6.29 -21.26 23.71
CA ILE A 247 6.58 -21.15 25.15
C ILE A 247 5.87 -19.93 25.76
N ILE A 248 5.84 -18.81 25.06
CA ILE A 248 5.19 -17.58 25.55
C ILE A 248 3.68 -17.79 25.72
N HIS A 249 3.01 -18.46 24.77
CA HIS A 249 1.59 -18.79 24.87
C HIS A 249 1.34 -19.81 26.00
N GLN A 250 2.23 -20.78 26.18
CA GLN A 250 2.15 -21.75 27.27
C GLN A 250 2.26 -21.07 28.62
N ILE A 251 3.23 -20.17 28.81
CA ILE A 251 3.39 -19.38 30.05
C ILE A 251 2.15 -18.54 30.31
N ARG A 252 1.64 -17.80 29.30
CA ARG A 252 0.42 -17.01 29.44
C ARG A 252 -0.79 -17.86 29.83
N ASN A 253 -0.91 -19.07 29.29
CA ASN A 253 -1.99 -19.99 29.65
C ASN A 253 -1.85 -20.49 31.09
N THR A 254 -0.65 -20.84 31.52
CA THR A 254 -0.37 -21.27 32.91
C THR A 254 -0.71 -20.17 33.91
N THR A 255 -0.36 -18.91 33.62
CA THR A 255 -0.63 -17.77 34.52
C THR A 255 -2.12 -17.50 34.72
N LYS A 256 -3.02 -17.94 33.86
CA LYS A 256 -4.48 -17.81 34.03
C LYS A 256 -5.03 -18.57 35.24
N PHE A 257 -4.34 -19.60 35.69
CA PHE A 257 -4.74 -20.46 36.83
C PHE A 257 -4.10 -20.06 38.15
N VAL A 258 -3.34 -18.96 38.18
CA VAL A 258 -2.56 -18.51 39.35
C VAL A 258 -3.10 -17.19 39.87
N SER A 259 -3.16 -17.05 41.20
CA SER A 259 -3.57 -15.79 41.83
C SER A 259 -2.56 -14.68 41.51
N TYR A 260 -3.02 -13.42 41.49
CA TYR A 260 -2.16 -12.26 41.21
C TYR A 260 -0.92 -12.19 42.15
N LYS A 261 -1.06 -12.63 43.42
CA LYS A 261 0.03 -12.64 44.40
C LYS A 261 1.14 -13.63 44.03
N GLU A 262 0.78 -14.76 43.41
CA GLU A 262 1.72 -15.84 43.07
C GLU A 262 2.26 -15.69 41.63
N LEU A 263 1.73 -14.75 40.85
CA LEU A 263 2.10 -14.56 39.46
C LEU A 263 3.59 -14.26 39.27
N LYS A 264 4.13 -13.33 40.09
CA LYS A 264 5.53 -12.90 40.00
C LYS A 264 6.53 -14.00 40.39
N PRO A 265 6.32 -14.75 41.49
CA PRO A 265 7.14 -15.93 41.81
C PRO A 265 7.09 -17.02 40.73
N LEU A 266 5.89 -17.33 40.18
CA LEU A 266 5.74 -18.32 39.15
C LEU A 266 6.49 -17.93 37.85
N MET A 267 6.38 -16.66 37.47
CA MET A 267 7.09 -16.16 36.26
C MET A 267 8.61 -16.21 36.43
N ALA A 268 9.12 -15.92 37.61
CA ALA A 268 10.54 -16.03 37.92
C ALA A 268 11.03 -17.49 37.83
N LEU A 269 10.27 -18.46 38.32
CA LEU A 269 10.59 -19.88 38.21
C LEU A 269 10.51 -20.36 36.76
N SER A 270 9.51 -19.94 36.00
CA SER A 270 9.35 -20.30 34.59
C SER A 270 10.53 -19.82 33.74
N LEU A 271 11.04 -18.62 33.99
CA LEU A 271 12.18 -18.05 33.23
C LEU A 271 13.53 -18.74 33.58
N ILE A 272 13.65 -19.39 34.73
CA ILE A 272 14.87 -20.14 35.09
C ILE A 272 14.95 -21.50 34.39
N HIS A 273 13.78 -22.06 33.98
CA HIS A 273 13.70 -23.39 33.35
C HIS A 273 13.51 -23.36 31.83
N ILE A 274 13.51 -22.21 31.22
CA ILE A 274 13.50 -21.99 29.78
C ILE A 274 14.87 -21.50 29.33
#